data_58653fd065812fad29a5236070077530
#
_entry.id   58653fd065812fad29a5236070077530
#
_cell.length_a   1.000
_cell.length_b   1.000
_cell.length_c   1.000
_cell.angle_alpha   90.00
_cell.angle_beta   90.00
_cell.angle_gamma   90.00
#
_symmetry.space_group_name_H-M   'P 1'
#
loop_
_entity.id
_entity.type
_entity.pdbx_description
1 polymer ?
#
loop_
_entity_poly.entity_id
_entity_poly.type
_entity_poly.pdbx_seq_one_letter_code
_entity_poly.pdbx_strand_id
1 'polypeptide(L)'
;MKRGRSTTTPTKEEEARIVAAKFGPCMPCLSWARAGNMPMHDVAIGGDYDHKKSGNIRRGHMFGFCSCKWHHFGHPGEGWTIPQMREHFGPSLMDGSRLFHAAYGGDDELIALQTEVLTCQ
;
A
#
# COMPACT_ATOMS: atom_id res chain seq x y z
N MET A 1 -10.41 20.21 20.73
CA MET A 1 -10.03 19.98 20.23
C MET A 1 -10.27 19.21 19.40
N LYS A 2 -10.01 18.83 18.73
CA LYS A 2 -10.27 18.16 17.94
C LYS A 2 -9.47 17.28 17.54
N ARG A 3 -9.15 16.54 17.87
CA ARG A 3 -8.51 15.63 17.68
C ARG A 3 -8.78 14.93 16.59
N GLY A 4 -8.90 14.18 16.20
CA GLY A 4 -9.23 13.37 15.12
C GLY A 4 -9.48 14.10 13.83
N ARG A 5 -9.03 15.27 13.71
CA ARG A 5 -9.29 15.95 12.57
C ARG A 5 -8.62 15.38 11.44
N SER A 6 -7.54 14.61 11.57
CA SER A 6 -6.86 13.95 10.49
C SER A 6 -7.71 12.87 9.81
N THR A 7 -8.82 12.47 10.46
CA THR A 7 -9.70 11.47 9.88
C THR A 7 -10.94 12.09 9.26
N THR A 8 -11.00 13.41 9.19
CA THR A 8 -12.15 14.07 8.61
C THR A 8 -11.91 14.28 7.11
N THR A 9 -12.63 15.23 6.52
CA THR A 9 -12.54 15.52 5.11
C THR A 9 -11.11 15.91 4.72
N PRO A 10 -10.54 15.31 3.69
CA PRO A 10 -9.19 15.66 3.27
C PRO A 10 -9.14 17.05 2.64
N THR A 11 -7.99 17.69 2.76
CA THR A 11 -7.73 18.93 2.04
C THR A 11 -7.56 18.60 0.56
N LYS A 12 -7.46 19.64 -0.28
CA LYS A 12 -7.25 19.43 -1.71
C LYS A 12 -5.96 18.72 -2.00
N GLU A 13 -4.90 19.04 -1.26
CA GLU A 13 -3.62 18.38 -1.43
C GLU A 13 -3.69 16.92 -1.02
N GLU A 14 -4.37 16.66 0.08
CA GLU A 14 -4.52 15.29 0.55
C GLU A 14 -5.36 14.48 -0.42
N GLU A 15 -6.43 15.07 -0.95
CA GLU A 15 -7.26 14.39 -1.91
C GLU A 15 -6.49 14.07 -3.18
N ALA A 16 -5.66 15.02 -3.64
CA ALA A 16 -4.85 14.81 -4.83
C ALA A 16 -3.90 13.63 -4.63
N ARG A 17 -3.29 13.54 -3.43
CA ARG A 17 -2.41 12.43 -3.12
C ARG A 17 -3.18 11.10 -3.15
N ILE A 18 -4.35 11.08 -2.51
CA ILE A 18 -5.15 9.86 -2.44
C ILE A 18 -5.53 9.39 -3.84
N VAL A 19 -6.03 10.30 -4.67
CA VAL A 19 -6.46 9.95 -6.02
C VAL A 19 -5.28 9.47 -6.86
N ALA A 20 -4.18 10.21 -6.83
CA ALA A 20 -3.01 9.83 -7.61
C ALA A 20 -2.46 8.48 -7.18
N ALA A 21 -2.44 8.22 -5.86
CA ALA A 21 -1.94 6.96 -5.35
C ALA A 21 -2.84 5.80 -5.76
N LYS A 22 -4.15 6.00 -5.70
CA LYS A 22 -5.11 4.93 -6.02
C LYS A 22 -5.03 4.49 -7.47
N PHE A 23 -4.63 5.37 -8.37
CA PHE A 23 -4.50 5.03 -9.77
C PHE A 23 -3.08 4.65 -10.17
N GLY A 24 -2.16 4.68 -9.23
CA GLY A 24 -0.77 4.36 -9.48
C GLY A 24 -0.42 2.93 -9.05
N PRO A 25 0.86 2.64 -8.93
CA PRO A 25 1.30 1.28 -8.58
C PRO A 25 1.04 0.96 -7.12
N CYS A 26 0.84 -0.34 -6.86
CA CYS A 26 0.74 -0.86 -5.50
C CYS A 26 2.13 -0.78 -4.86
N MET A 27 2.23 -0.19 -3.67
CA MET A 27 3.54 -0.02 -3.04
C MET A 27 4.17 -1.32 -2.57
N PRO A 28 3.42 -2.24 -1.91
CA PRO A 28 4.01 -3.54 -1.61
C PRO A 28 4.49 -4.29 -2.85
N CYS A 29 3.73 -4.25 -3.96
CA CYS A 29 4.19 -4.85 -5.21
C CYS A 29 5.49 -4.23 -5.67
N LEU A 30 5.56 -2.91 -5.65
CA LEU A 30 6.74 -2.20 -6.11
C LEU A 30 7.96 -2.53 -5.25
N SER A 31 7.78 -2.56 -3.93
CA SER A 31 8.86 -2.92 -3.02
C SER A 31 9.36 -4.34 -3.31
N TRP A 32 8.43 -5.27 -3.52
CA TRP A 32 8.74 -6.67 -3.80
C TRP A 32 9.51 -6.82 -5.10
N ALA A 33 9.07 -6.10 -6.13
CA ALA A 33 9.73 -6.15 -7.44
C ALA A 33 11.10 -5.48 -7.39
N ARG A 34 11.23 -4.36 -6.68
CA ARG A 34 12.52 -3.68 -6.57
C ARG A 34 13.54 -4.52 -5.84
N ALA A 35 13.08 -5.39 -4.94
CA ALA A 35 13.96 -6.30 -4.22
C ALA A 35 14.38 -7.49 -5.08
N GLY A 36 13.87 -7.58 -6.31
CA GLY A 36 14.23 -8.65 -7.23
C GLY A 36 13.39 -9.90 -7.11
N ASN A 37 12.26 -9.82 -6.39
CA ASN A 37 11.44 -10.99 -6.14
C ASN A 37 10.39 -11.28 -7.20
N MET A 38 10.15 -10.32 -8.09
CA MET A 38 9.28 -10.54 -9.23
C MET A 38 9.56 -9.47 -10.29
N PRO A 39 9.12 -9.70 -11.55
CA PRO A 39 9.34 -8.70 -12.61
C PRO A 39 8.56 -7.42 -12.32
N MET A 40 9.12 -6.29 -12.72
CA MET A 40 8.46 -4.99 -12.56
C MET A 40 7.13 -4.93 -13.28
N HIS A 41 7.00 -5.60 -14.43
CA HIS A 41 5.75 -5.53 -15.17
C HIS A 41 4.61 -6.26 -14.47
N ASP A 42 4.91 -6.99 -13.39
CA ASP A 42 3.86 -7.66 -12.61
C ASP A 42 3.35 -6.79 -11.46
N VAL A 43 3.92 -5.60 -11.27
CA VAL A 43 3.44 -4.67 -10.25
C VAL A 43 2.02 -4.26 -10.60
N ALA A 44 1.08 -4.49 -9.67
CA ALA A 44 -0.31 -4.15 -9.90
C ALA A 44 -0.49 -2.64 -9.94
N ILE A 45 -1.32 -2.17 -10.86
CA ILE A 45 -1.64 -0.76 -10.98
C ILE A 45 -3.06 -0.56 -10.47
N GLY A 46 -3.20 0.38 -9.55
CA GLY A 46 -4.49 0.65 -8.94
C GLY A 46 -4.70 -0.15 -7.67
N GLY A 47 -5.49 0.39 -6.79
CA GLY A 47 -5.79 -0.27 -5.53
C GLY A 47 -6.46 0.68 -4.57
N ASP A 48 -6.43 0.32 -3.31
CA ASP A 48 -7.01 1.13 -2.25
C ASP A 48 -5.94 1.96 -1.58
N TYR A 49 -6.32 3.15 -1.14
CA TYR A 49 -5.41 3.98 -0.36
C TYR A 49 -5.52 3.54 1.08
N ASP A 50 -4.50 2.85 1.56
CA ASP A 50 -4.49 2.27 2.89
C ASP A 50 -3.98 3.30 3.89
N HIS A 51 -4.91 3.90 4.64
CA HIS A 51 -4.56 4.86 5.70
C HIS A 51 -3.92 4.13 6.86
N LYS A 52 -2.80 4.64 7.33
CA LYS A 52 -2.10 4.00 8.42
C LYS A 52 -2.45 4.60 9.76
N LYS A 53 -2.24 3.83 10.82
CA LYS A 53 -2.60 4.21 12.16
C LYS A 53 -1.38 4.29 13.05
N SER A 54 -1.51 5.09 14.09
CA SER A 54 -0.55 5.10 15.19
C SER A 54 -1.39 4.72 16.38
N GLY A 55 -1.22 3.49 16.87
CA GLY A 55 -2.13 2.94 17.83
C GLY A 55 -3.48 2.70 17.19
N ASN A 56 -4.56 3.22 17.77
CA ASN A 56 -5.89 3.06 17.23
C ASN A 56 -6.37 4.27 16.44
N ILE A 57 -5.50 5.24 16.24
CA ILE A 57 -5.88 6.50 15.59
C ILE A 57 -5.20 6.62 14.25
N ARG A 58 -5.96 6.99 13.22
CA ARG A 58 -5.38 7.21 11.91
C ARG A 58 -4.41 8.37 11.96
N ARG A 59 -3.29 8.23 11.26
CA ARG A 59 -2.25 9.24 11.25
C ARG A 59 -2.56 10.42 10.35
N GLY A 60 -3.59 10.30 9.52
CA GLY A 60 -3.97 11.38 8.63
C GLY A 60 -3.93 10.96 7.18
N HIS A 61 -4.45 11.82 6.31
CA HIS A 61 -4.61 11.47 4.90
C HIS A 61 -3.28 11.42 4.14
N MET A 62 -2.23 12.03 4.66
CA MET A 62 -0.92 11.95 4.02
C MET A 62 -0.13 10.71 4.42
N PHE A 63 -0.62 9.95 5.38
CA PHE A 63 0.07 8.78 5.90
C PHE A 63 -0.57 7.49 5.41
N GLY A 64 -0.56 7.32 4.11
CA GLY A 64 -1.08 6.11 3.51
C GLY A 64 -0.39 5.82 2.20
N PHE A 65 -0.72 4.69 1.61
CA PHE A 65 -0.14 4.28 0.33
C PHE A 65 -1.09 3.33 -0.38
N CYS A 66 -0.87 3.18 -1.67
CA CYS A 66 -1.69 2.30 -2.50
C CYS A 66 -1.34 0.84 -2.25
N SER A 67 -2.36 0.02 -2.03
CA SER A 67 -2.20 -1.43 -1.91
C SER A 67 -3.23 -2.11 -2.81
N CYS A 68 -2.79 -3.09 -3.59
CA CYS A 68 -3.70 -3.83 -4.44
C CYS A 68 -4.55 -4.79 -3.62
N LYS A 69 -5.54 -5.41 -4.25
CA LYS A 69 -6.47 -6.28 -3.54
C LYS A 69 -5.79 -7.46 -2.89
N TRP A 70 -4.74 -7.99 -3.50
CA TRP A 70 -4.00 -9.08 -2.88
C TRP A 70 -3.30 -8.61 -1.62
N HIS A 71 -2.51 -7.53 -1.73
CA HIS A 71 -1.71 -7.10 -0.58
C HIS A 71 -2.56 -6.53 0.55
N HIS A 72 -3.69 -5.91 0.23
CA HIS A 72 -4.54 -5.31 1.25
C HIS A 72 -5.52 -6.31 1.86
N PHE A 73 -6.18 -7.12 1.02
CA PHE A 73 -7.25 -8.00 1.48
C PHE A 73 -6.98 -9.49 1.32
N GLY A 74 -5.88 -9.85 0.69
CA GLY A 74 -5.59 -11.25 0.43
C GLY A 74 -6.47 -11.86 -0.64
N HIS A 75 -7.01 -11.04 -1.54
CA HIS A 75 -7.84 -11.54 -2.64
C HIS A 75 -6.97 -11.92 -3.81
N PRO A 76 -6.94 -13.21 -4.21
CA PRO A 76 -6.09 -13.62 -5.32
C PRO A 76 -6.67 -13.15 -6.64
N GLY A 77 -5.78 -13.02 -7.63
CA GLY A 77 -6.21 -12.69 -8.96
C GLY A 77 -6.98 -13.85 -9.58
N GLU A 78 -7.71 -13.56 -10.64
CA GLU A 78 -8.51 -14.58 -11.31
C GLU A 78 -7.60 -15.67 -11.85
N GLY A 79 -7.91 -16.91 -11.52
CA GLY A 79 -7.11 -18.04 -11.96
C GLY A 79 -5.92 -18.36 -11.08
N TRP A 80 -5.71 -17.59 -10.02
CA TRP A 80 -4.60 -17.82 -9.09
C TRP A 80 -5.10 -18.39 -7.77
N THR A 81 -4.34 -19.30 -7.20
CA THR A 81 -4.62 -19.77 -5.84
C THR A 81 -3.89 -18.88 -4.85
N ILE A 82 -4.32 -18.94 -3.59
CA ILE A 82 -3.67 -18.16 -2.54
C ILE A 82 -2.20 -18.55 -2.38
N PRO A 83 -1.83 -19.85 -2.35
CA PRO A 83 -0.41 -20.21 -2.30
C PRO A 83 0.41 -19.66 -3.48
N GLN A 84 -0.17 -19.68 -4.68
CA GLN A 84 0.51 -19.12 -5.86
C GLN A 84 0.73 -17.64 -5.71
N MET A 85 -0.27 -16.92 -5.19
CA MET A 85 -0.15 -15.49 -4.97
C MET A 85 0.95 -15.19 -3.95
N ARG A 86 0.98 -15.96 -2.87
CA ARG A 86 1.98 -15.76 -1.83
C ARG A 86 3.38 -15.93 -2.36
N GLU A 87 3.56 -16.95 -3.19
CA GLU A 87 4.87 -17.24 -3.73
C GLU A 87 5.33 -16.16 -4.70
N HIS A 88 4.44 -15.73 -5.58
CA HIS A 88 4.81 -14.77 -6.63
C HIS A 88 4.84 -13.33 -6.14
N PHE A 89 3.82 -12.93 -5.39
CA PHE A 89 3.65 -11.54 -4.93
C PHE A 89 4.05 -11.31 -3.47
N GLY A 90 4.41 -12.36 -2.75
CA GLY A 90 4.73 -12.26 -1.35
C GLY A 90 3.48 -12.26 -0.47
N PRO A 91 3.63 -12.16 0.85
CA PRO A 91 2.48 -12.24 1.75
C PRO A 91 1.57 -11.03 1.65
N SER A 92 0.30 -11.21 2.05
CA SER A 92 -0.66 -10.11 2.13
C SER A 92 -0.80 -9.70 3.60
N LEU A 93 -1.54 -8.62 3.84
CA LEU A 93 -1.82 -8.19 5.21
C LEU A 93 -2.60 -9.25 5.98
N MET A 94 -3.35 -10.09 5.26
CA MET A 94 -4.12 -11.15 5.91
C MET A 94 -3.22 -12.24 6.47
N ASP A 95 -1.94 -12.28 6.05
CA ASP A 95 -0.97 -13.23 6.60
C ASP A 95 -0.33 -12.68 7.88
N GLY A 96 -0.71 -11.48 8.29
CA GLY A 96 -0.20 -10.85 9.49
C GLY A 96 0.74 -9.70 9.19
N SER A 97 0.68 -8.66 10.01
CA SER A 97 1.46 -7.44 9.75
C SER A 97 2.96 -7.72 9.88
N ARG A 98 3.35 -8.65 10.74
CA ARG A 98 4.76 -8.97 10.91
C ARG A 98 5.39 -9.52 9.63
N LEU A 99 4.73 -10.50 9.01
CA LEU A 99 5.22 -11.07 7.76
C LEU A 99 5.18 -10.03 6.64
N PHE A 100 4.12 -9.25 6.62
CA PHE A 100 3.93 -8.22 5.61
C PHE A 100 5.08 -7.20 5.66
N HIS A 101 5.37 -6.69 6.85
CA HIS A 101 6.41 -5.67 6.99
C HIS A 101 7.81 -6.24 6.81
N ALA A 102 8.01 -7.52 7.15
CA ALA A 102 9.28 -8.16 6.88
C ALA A 102 9.55 -8.27 5.39
N ALA A 103 8.48 -8.44 4.60
CA ALA A 103 8.61 -8.61 3.15
C ALA A 103 8.77 -7.28 2.41
N TYR A 104 8.06 -6.23 2.85
CA TYR A 104 7.97 -5.00 2.06
C TYR A 104 8.51 -3.76 2.74
N GLY A 105 8.81 -3.84 4.01
CA GLY A 105 9.22 -2.68 4.79
C GLY A 105 8.10 -2.21 5.68
N GLY A 106 8.41 -1.33 6.61
CA GLY A 106 7.43 -0.82 7.55
C GLY A 106 6.52 0.20 6.92
N ASP A 107 5.50 0.60 7.68
CA ASP A 107 4.53 1.58 7.19
C ASP A 107 5.21 2.87 6.74
N ASP A 108 6.17 3.37 7.54
CA ASP A 108 6.83 4.61 7.20
C ASP A 108 7.64 4.50 5.92
N GLU A 109 8.23 3.33 5.68
CA GLU A 109 9.00 3.11 4.47
C GLU A 109 8.10 3.06 3.25
N LEU A 110 6.95 2.41 3.38
CA LEU A 110 5.99 2.32 2.27
C LEU A 110 5.34 3.68 1.99
N ILE A 111 5.07 4.46 3.04
CA ILE A 111 4.57 5.82 2.87
C ILE A 111 5.59 6.69 2.15
N ALA A 112 6.87 6.55 2.53
CA ALA A 112 7.94 7.31 1.88
C ALA A 112 8.08 6.89 0.42
N LEU A 113 7.96 5.61 0.14
CA LEU A 113 8.02 5.12 -1.24
C LEU A 113 6.87 5.71 -2.07
N GLN A 114 5.68 5.77 -1.49
CA GLN A 114 4.52 6.36 -2.15
C GLN A 114 4.80 7.82 -2.48
N THR A 115 5.36 8.56 -1.55
CA THR A 115 5.69 9.96 -1.78
C THR A 115 6.74 10.09 -2.90
N GLU A 116 7.74 9.22 -2.88
CA GLU A 116 8.76 9.20 -3.92
C GLU A 116 8.13 8.98 -5.30
N VAL A 117 7.26 8.00 -5.41
CA VAL A 117 6.61 7.68 -6.67
C VAL A 117 5.80 8.87 -7.19
N LEU A 118 5.08 9.55 -6.30
CA LEU A 118 4.24 10.67 -6.70
C LEU A 118 5.04 11.91 -7.08
N THR A 119 6.24 12.06 -6.54
CA THR A 119 7.04 13.25 -6.77
C THR A 119 8.08 13.09 -7.87
N CYS A 120 8.36 11.86 -8.28
CA CYS A 120 9.36 11.59 -9.31
C CYS A 120 8.77 11.31 -10.67
N GLN A 121 7.72 12.04 -11.01
CA GLN A 121 7.07 11.80 -12.31
C GLN A 121 7.54 12.67 -13.42
#